data_eedb90ebc17aea67525fddb33aecb1aa
#
_entry.id   eedb90ebc17aea67525fddb33aecb1aa
#
_cell.length_a   1.000
_cell.length_b   1.000
_cell.length_c   1.000
_cell.angle_alpha   90.00
_cell.angle_beta   90.00
_cell.angle_gamma   90.00
#
_symmetry.space_group_name_H-M   'P 1'
#
loop_
_entity.id
_entity.type
_entity.pdbx_description
1 polymer ?
#
loop_
_entity_poly.entity_id
_entity_poly.type
_entity_poly.pdbx_seq_one_letter_code
_entity_poly.pdbx_strand_id
1 'polypeptide(L)'
;MNVLQDRLEAISLEKLLPQIAAPGTAVSAQARLRMASYLSGMEKSLGGLAPMLFHWLDICNELDPRAPRKAVIICCADHGVAAEGVSAYPQETTLEMVRNYTIRQGAAANAFAACAGARLLVDDMGIAADTSDVPDLFQTRIANGTKNMAEGPAMTREQAENSIKVGLLIADSLVAQGFDWFLPGEMGIANTTASAAIAAVACHKSPEEVTGRGTNISDERLKKKVG
;
A
#
# COMPACT_ATOMS: atom_id res chain seq x y z
N MET A 1 -23.18 17.34 5.53
CA MET A 1 -23.05 15.93 5.08
C MET A 1 -21.61 15.72 4.69
N ASN A 2 -20.99 14.63 5.15
CA ASN A 2 -19.58 14.37 4.88
C ASN A 2 -19.48 13.64 3.53
N VAL A 3 -19.04 14.35 2.49
CA VAL A 3 -18.93 13.82 1.11
C VAL A 3 -18.13 12.51 1.04
N LEU A 4 -17.14 12.33 1.92
CA LEU A 4 -16.38 11.08 1.99
C LEU A 4 -17.28 9.94 2.50
N GLN A 5 -18.05 10.16 3.57
CA GLN A 5 -18.92 9.13 4.12
C GLN A 5 -19.97 8.66 3.11
N ASP A 6 -20.61 9.59 2.41
CA ASP A 6 -21.61 9.26 1.37
C ASP A 6 -20.99 8.39 0.26
N ARG A 7 -19.74 8.68 -0.13
CA ARG A 7 -19.00 7.88 -1.14
C ARG A 7 -18.64 6.49 -0.62
N LEU A 8 -18.23 6.38 0.65
CA LEU A 8 -17.90 5.09 1.27
C LEU A 8 -19.13 4.18 1.39
N GLU A 9 -20.29 4.75 1.73
CA GLU A 9 -21.56 4.01 1.82
C GLU A 9 -22.02 3.48 0.45
N ALA A 10 -21.72 4.18 -0.63
CA ALA A 10 -22.05 3.74 -1.98
C ALA A 10 -21.25 2.51 -2.45
N ILE A 11 -20.12 2.19 -1.83
CA ILE A 11 -19.27 1.05 -2.19
C ILE A 11 -19.70 -0.20 -1.44
N SER A 12 -20.05 -1.24 -2.19
CA SER A 12 -20.29 -2.59 -1.67
C SER A 12 -19.13 -3.52 -2.04
N LEU A 13 -18.29 -3.87 -1.06
CA LEU A 13 -17.21 -4.82 -1.26
C LEU A 13 -17.71 -6.20 -1.69
N GLU A 14 -18.83 -6.65 -1.12
CA GLU A 14 -19.45 -7.92 -1.46
C GLU A 14 -19.85 -8.01 -2.95
N LYS A 15 -20.31 -6.90 -3.54
CA LYS A 15 -20.65 -6.82 -4.96
C LYS A 15 -19.43 -6.63 -5.86
N LEU A 16 -18.40 -5.94 -5.38
CA LEU A 16 -17.22 -5.60 -6.17
C LEU A 16 -16.23 -6.77 -6.28
N LEU A 17 -15.92 -7.45 -5.16
CA LEU A 17 -14.92 -8.50 -5.14
C LEU A 17 -15.13 -9.61 -6.18
N PRO A 18 -16.34 -10.13 -6.41
CA PRO A 18 -16.57 -11.14 -7.45
C PRO A 18 -16.37 -10.66 -8.89
N GLN A 19 -16.29 -9.34 -9.11
CA GLN A 19 -16.08 -8.77 -10.44
C GLN A 19 -14.58 -8.66 -10.80
N ILE A 20 -13.69 -8.85 -9.84
CA ILE A 20 -12.25 -8.82 -10.06
C ILE A 20 -11.84 -10.14 -10.71
N ALA A 21 -11.64 -10.12 -12.02
CA ALA A 21 -11.20 -11.28 -12.78
C ALA A 21 -9.68 -11.34 -12.89
N ALA A 22 -9.13 -12.56 -12.96
CA ALA A 22 -7.72 -12.74 -13.32
C ALA A 22 -7.51 -12.31 -14.79
N PRO A 23 -6.34 -11.73 -15.14
CA PRO A 23 -6.01 -11.43 -16.52
C PRO A 23 -5.97 -12.71 -17.37
N GLY A 24 -6.38 -12.60 -18.64
CA GLY A 24 -6.23 -13.69 -19.61
C GLY A 24 -4.77 -13.96 -19.94
N THR A 25 -4.51 -14.98 -20.74
CA THR A 25 -3.15 -15.35 -21.18
C THR A 25 -2.97 -15.29 -22.71
N ALA A 26 -3.97 -14.77 -23.40
CA ALA A 26 -3.98 -14.76 -24.87
C ALA A 26 -2.94 -13.80 -25.45
N VAL A 27 -2.74 -12.66 -24.84
CA VAL A 27 -1.80 -11.63 -25.31
C VAL A 27 -0.36 -12.08 -25.09
N SER A 28 -0.04 -12.62 -23.92
CA SER A 28 1.31 -13.17 -23.66
C SER A 28 1.65 -14.32 -24.59
N ALA A 29 0.70 -15.22 -24.91
CA ALA A 29 0.90 -16.29 -25.90
C ALA A 29 1.23 -15.70 -27.29
N GLN A 30 0.50 -14.69 -27.74
CA GLN A 30 0.77 -14.02 -29.00
C GLN A 30 2.10 -13.26 -29.00
N ALA A 31 2.44 -12.61 -27.88
CA ALA A 31 3.73 -11.93 -27.72
C ALA A 31 4.91 -12.91 -27.79
N ARG A 32 4.81 -14.10 -27.19
CA ARG A 32 5.82 -15.16 -27.28
C ARG A 32 6.04 -15.62 -28.74
N LEU A 33 4.96 -15.83 -29.48
CA LEU A 33 5.04 -16.19 -30.91
C LEU A 33 5.72 -15.08 -31.71
N ARG A 34 5.35 -13.82 -31.48
CA ARG A 34 5.98 -12.66 -32.13
C ARG A 34 7.47 -12.56 -31.79
N MET A 35 7.86 -12.72 -30.52
CA MET A 35 9.29 -12.72 -30.13
C MET A 35 10.06 -13.84 -30.80
N ALA A 36 9.51 -15.06 -30.83
CA ALA A 36 10.16 -16.21 -31.47
C ALA A 36 10.35 -16.01 -32.98
N SER A 37 9.49 -15.24 -33.65
CA SER A 37 9.62 -14.92 -35.09
C SER A 37 10.73 -13.92 -35.41
N TYR A 38 11.12 -13.06 -34.47
CA TYR A 38 12.17 -12.07 -34.68
C TYR A 38 13.56 -12.56 -34.30
N LEU A 39 13.70 -13.21 -33.13
CA LEU A 39 15.00 -13.68 -32.62
C LEU A 39 14.79 -14.92 -31.73
N SER A 40 15.25 -16.06 -32.18
CA SER A 40 15.28 -17.28 -31.37
C SER A 40 16.15 -17.04 -30.11
N GLY A 41 15.59 -17.27 -28.93
CA GLY A 41 16.30 -17.13 -27.66
C GLY A 41 16.17 -15.74 -26.96
N MET A 42 15.49 -14.77 -27.54
CA MET A 42 15.28 -13.45 -26.92
C MET A 42 14.61 -13.55 -25.55
N GLU A 43 13.64 -14.44 -25.38
CA GLU A 43 12.99 -14.68 -24.08
C GLU A 43 14.01 -15.12 -23.02
N LYS A 44 14.97 -15.97 -23.37
CA LYS A 44 16.05 -16.41 -22.46
C LYS A 44 16.98 -15.26 -22.09
N SER A 45 17.24 -14.34 -23.02
CA SER A 45 18.09 -13.17 -22.80
C SER A 45 17.46 -12.18 -21.81
N LEU A 46 16.13 -12.10 -21.72
CA LEU A 46 15.42 -11.28 -20.75
C LEU A 46 15.46 -11.89 -19.34
N GLY A 47 15.76 -13.18 -19.19
CA GLY A 47 15.79 -13.83 -17.88
C GLY A 47 14.51 -13.62 -17.08
N GLY A 48 14.65 -13.17 -15.83
CA GLY A 48 13.50 -12.89 -14.95
C GLY A 48 12.56 -11.77 -15.39
N LEU A 49 12.97 -10.93 -16.34
CA LEU A 49 12.09 -9.88 -16.89
C LEU A 49 11.03 -10.44 -17.84
N ALA A 50 11.29 -11.57 -18.50
CA ALA A 50 10.37 -12.15 -19.47
C ALA A 50 8.98 -12.49 -18.84
N PRO A 51 8.87 -13.24 -17.74
CA PRO A 51 7.58 -13.52 -17.13
C PRO A 51 6.86 -12.25 -16.64
N MET A 52 7.60 -11.25 -16.14
CA MET A 52 7.00 -9.97 -15.72
C MET A 52 6.43 -9.22 -16.92
N LEU A 53 7.17 -9.15 -18.03
CA LEU A 53 6.71 -8.52 -19.27
C LEU A 53 5.42 -9.19 -19.78
N PHE A 54 5.41 -10.51 -19.89
CA PHE A 54 4.24 -11.24 -20.39
C PHE A 54 3.02 -11.05 -19.49
N HIS A 55 3.22 -11.10 -18.18
CA HIS A 55 2.13 -10.84 -17.23
C HIS A 55 1.58 -9.41 -17.36
N TRP A 56 2.45 -8.43 -17.54
CA TRP A 56 2.04 -7.04 -17.78
C TRP A 56 1.24 -6.89 -19.08
N LEU A 57 1.65 -7.54 -20.18
CA LEU A 57 0.91 -7.55 -21.44
C LEU A 57 -0.49 -8.14 -21.27
N ASP A 58 -0.60 -9.22 -20.51
CA ASP A 58 -1.89 -9.86 -20.21
C ASP A 58 -2.80 -8.96 -19.36
N ILE A 59 -2.23 -8.24 -18.37
CA ILE A 59 -2.98 -7.26 -17.55
C ILE A 59 -3.49 -6.13 -18.42
N CYS A 60 -2.64 -5.57 -19.30
CA CYS A 60 -3.03 -4.50 -20.22
C CYS A 60 -3.98 -4.97 -21.32
N ASN A 61 -4.02 -6.27 -21.58
CA ASN A 61 -4.71 -6.89 -22.72
C ASN A 61 -4.31 -6.27 -24.09
N GLU A 62 -3.03 -5.88 -24.22
CA GLU A 62 -2.46 -5.23 -25.40
C GLU A 62 -1.06 -5.77 -25.68
N LEU A 63 -0.72 -5.93 -26.99
CA LEU A 63 0.61 -6.36 -27.41
C LEU A 63 1.67 -5.25 -27.37
N ASP A 64 1.25 -4.02 -27.43
CA ASP A 64 2.11 -2.84 -27.44
C ASP A 64 1.52 -1.74 -26.55
N PRO A 65 1.43 -2.01 -25.22
CA PRO A 65 0.85 -1.06 -24.31
C PRO A 65 1.75 0.17 -24.15
N ARG A 66 1.14 1.34 -23.99
CA ARG A 66 1.88 2.55 -23.67
C ARG A 66 2.63 2.42 -22.35
N ALA A 67 3.70 3.19 -22.19
CA ALA A 67 4.39 3.26 -20.90
C ALA A 67 3.42 3.70 -19.78
N PRO A 68 3.38 2.98 -18.65
CA PRO A 68 2.42 3.26 -17.59
C PRO A 68 2.70 4.59 -16.89
N ARG A 69 1.64 5.31 -16.53
CA ARG A 69 1.73 6.43 -15.58
C ARG A 69 1.65 5.88 -14.16
N LYS A 70 2.73 6.07 -13.44
CA LYS A 70 2.94 5.44 -12.13
C LYS A 70 2.60 6.38 -10.98
N ALA A 71 1.94 5.86 -9.94
CA ALA A 71 1.71 6.55 -8.69
C ALA A 71 2.19 5.69 -7.51
N VAL A 72 2.97 6.29 -6.62
CA VAL A 72 3.27 5.75 -5.28
C VAL A 72 2.26 6.36 -4.33
N ILE A 73 1.54 5.54 -3.58
CA ILE A 73 0.51 5.99 -2.64
C ILE A 73 0.96 5.56 -1.25
N ILE A 74 1.22 6.52 -0.35
CA ILE A 74 1.62 6.25 1.03
C ILE A 74 0.44 6.56 1.94
N CYS A 75 -0.19 5.51 2.47
CA CYS A 75 -1.27 5.60 3.44
C CYS A 75 -0.68 5.77 4.85
N CYS A 76 -1.03 6.85 5.53
CA CYS A 76 -0.46 7.20 6.83
C CYS A 76 -1.48 7.06 7.95
N ALA A 77 -1.10 6.37 9.03
CA ALA A 77 -1.94 6.24 10.22
C ALA A 77 -1.09 5.96 11.47
N ASP A 78 -1.59 6.36 12.62
CA ASP A 78 -1.01 6.00 13.90
C ASP A 78 -1.62 4.69 14.45
N HIS A 79 -0.80 3.95 15.19
CA HIS A 79 -1.16 2.66 15.77
C HIS A 79 -1.07 2.70 17.29
N GLY A 80 -2.18 2.45 17.99
CA GLY A 80 -2.23 2.45 19.45
C GLY A 80 -1.25 1.49 20.11
N VAL A 81 -0.88 0.40 19.44
CA VAL A 81 0.15 -0.55 19.91
C VAL A 81 1.55 0.08 20.05
N ALA A 82 1.78 1.28 19.52
CA ALA A 82 3.02 2.04 19.75
C ALA A 82 3.26 2.29 21.25
N ALA A 83 2.21 2.41 22.06
CA ALA A 83 2.28 2.56 23.52
C ALA A 83 3.00 1.40 24.21
N GLU A 84 3.02 0.21 23.58
CA GLU A 84 3.76 -0.96 24.08
C GLU A 84 5.28 -0.87 23.88
N GLY A 85 5.79 0.19 23.26
CA GLY A 85 7.22 0.38 23.03
C GLY A 85 7.82 -0.60 22.01
N VAL A 86 7.02 -1.08 21.07
CA VAL A 86 7.39 -2.04 20.00
C VAL A 86 8.14 -1.42 18.83
N SER A 87 8.35 -0.09 18.86
CA SER A 87 9.13 0.67 17.88
C SER A 87 10.30 1.40 18.55
N ALA A 88 11.36 1.67 17.80
CA ALA A 88 12.49 2.47 18.27
C ALA A 88 12.17 3.98 18.28
N TYR A 89 11.17 4.41 17.52
CA TYR A 89 10.77 5.81 17.37
C TYR A 89 9.43 6.08 18.09
N PRO A 90 9.25 7.30 18.63
CA PRO A 90 7.99 7.71 19.22
C PRO A 90 6.93 7.97 18.14
N GLN A 91 5.65 7.96 18.53
CA GLN A 91 4.51 8.05 17.61
C GLN A 91 4.50 9.35 16.80
N GLU A 92 4.95 10.45 17.37
CA GLU A 92 5.04 11.77 16.71
C GLU A 92 5.88 11.74 15.43
N THR A 93 6.77 10.76 15.30
CA THR A 93 7.57 10.55 14.08
C THR A 93 6.69 10.27 12.86
N THR A 94 5.46 9.76 13.03
CA THR A 94 4.52 9.57 11.92
C THR A 94 4.24 10.89 11.21
N LEU A 95 3.84 11.93 11.93
CA LEU A 95 3.57 13.25 11.35
C LEU A 95 4.83 13.89 10.74
N GLU A 96 5.99 13.74 11.40
CA GLU A 96 7.25 14.27 10.86
C GLU A 96 7.64 13.60 9.54
N MET A 97 7.36 12.31 9.39
CA MET A 97 7.57 11.61 8.12
C MET A 97 6.57 12.05 7.05
N VAL A 98 5.32 12.31 7.40
CA VAL A 98 4.33 12.89 6.47
C VAL A 98 4.81 14.24 5.94
N ARG A 99 5.28 15.13 6.81
CA ARG A 99 5.90 16.41 6.42
C ARG A 99 7.16 16.22 5.59
N ASN A 100 7.92 15.14 5.83
CA ASN A 100 9.09 14.81 5.05
C ASN A 100 8.71 14.35 3.62
N TYR A 101 7.63 13.59 3.45
CA TYR A 101 7.12 13.19 2.13
C TYR A 101 6.56 14.38 1.34
N THR A 102 5.81 15.26 1.98
CA THR A 102 5.06 16.32 1.31
C THR A 102 5.84 17.63 1.18
N ILE A 103 6.33 18.18 2.30
CA ILE A 103 6.96 19.51 2.36
C ILE A 103 8.45 19.44 2.01
N ARG A 104 9.21 18.57 2.74
CA ARG A 104 10.68 18.51 2.61
C ARG A 104 11.12 17.66 1.41
N GLN A 105 10.30 16.72 0.99
CA GLN A 105 10.58 15.76 -0.10
C GLN A 105 11.91 15.01 0.07
N GLY A 106 12.32 14.78 1.32
CA GLY A 106 13.62 14.23 1.70
C GLY A 106 13.64 12.74 2.01
N ALA A 107 12.52 12.05 1.89
CA ALA A 107 12.45 10.62 2.16
C ALA A 107 12.96 9.79 0.96
N ALA A 108 13.46 8.58 1.24
CA ALA A 108 13.88 7.64 0.19
C ALA A 108 12.77 7.38 -0.85
N ALA A 109 11.51 7.31 -0.39
CA ALA A 109 10.36 7.15 -1.28
C ALA A 109 10.23 8.28 -2.31
N ASN A 110 10.53 9.54 -1.93
CA ASN A 110 10.56 10.67 -2.85
C ASN A 110 11.63 10.48 -3.93
N ALA A 111 12.85 10.12 -3.51
CA ALA A 111 13.97 9.92 -4.44
C ALA A 111 13.69 8.76 -5.41
N PHE A 112 13.18 7.62 -4.93
CA PHE A 112 12.85 6.48 -5.78
C PHE A 112 11.67 6.77 -6.70
N ALA A 113 10.63 7.45 -6.22
CA ALA A 113 9.49 7.86 -7.06
C ALA A 113 9.96 8.79 -8.20
N ALA A 114 10.79 9.78 -7.89
CA ALA A 114 11.36 10.69 -8.88
C ALA A 114 12.22 9.93 -9.90
N CYS A 115 13.09 9.03 -9.46
CA CYS A 115 13.92 8.21 -10.34
C CYS A 115 13.07 7.32 -11.27
N ALA A 116 11.97 6.76 -10.75
CA ALA A 116 11.05 5.92 -11.53
C ALA A 116 10.08 6.72 -12.41
N GLY A 117 10.07 8.05 -12.35
CA GLY A 117 9.06 8.88 -12.99
C GLY A 117 7.65 8.62 -12.47
N ALA A 118 7.52 8.31 -11.19
CA ALA A 118 6.25 8.08 -10.50
C ALA A 118 5.84 9.31 -9.68
N ARG A 119 4.55 9.61 -9.63
CA ARG A 119 4.01 10.62 -8.71
C ARG A 119 3.88 10.01 -7.32
N LEU A 120 4.44 10.66 -6.29
CA LEU A 120 4.23 10.28 -4.91
C LEU A 120 3.04 11.05 -4.35
N LEU A 121 2.14 10.32 -3.70
CA LEU A 121 0.91 10.81 -3.07
C LEU A 121 0.88 10.32 -1.62
N VAL A 122 0.42 11.15 -0.73
CA VAL A 122 0.33 10.84 0.71
C VAL A 122 -1.11 11.00 1.15
N ASP A 123 -1.59 10.03 1.91
CA ASP A 123 -2.95 9.99 2.43
C ASP A 123 -2.98 9.90 3.95
N ASP A 124 -3.74 10.78 4.60
CA ASP A 124 -4.05 10.68 6.02
C ASP A 124 -5.27 9.77 6.21
N MET A 125 -5.02 8.50 6.45
CA MET A 125 -6.04 7.53 6.80
C MET A 125 -6.36 7.51 8.30
N GLY A 126 -5.47 8.05 9.13
CA GLY A 126 -5.68 8.00 10.58
C GLY A 126 -4.50 8.49 11.40
N ILE A 127 -3.92 9.62 11.07
CA ILE A 127 -2.91 10.28 11.91
C ILE A 127 -3.61 10.88 13.12
N ALA A 128 -3.13 10.61 14.34
CA ALA A 128 -3.76 11.10 15.56
C ALA A 128 -3.57 12.62 15.76
N ALA A 129 -2.46 13.16 15.22
CA ALA A 129 -2.17 14.58 15.29
C ALA A 129 -2.96 15.41 14.26
N ASP A 130 -2.95 16.72 14.42
CA ASP A 130 -3.50 17.65 13.45
C ASP A 130 -2.58 17.71 12.20
N THR A 131 -3.18 17.54 11.04
CA THR A 131 -2.53 17.57 9.73
C THR A 131 -3.02 18.72 8.86
N SER A 132 -3.76 19.67 9.41
CA SER A 132 -4.36 20.80 8.67
C SER A 132 -3.32 21.73 8.02
N ASP A 133 -2.10 21.74 8.54
CA ASP A 133 -0.96 22.51 8.03
C ASP A 133 -0.16 21.78 6.92
N VAL A 134 -0.51 20.53 6.61
CA VAL A 134 0.22 19.73 5.62
C VAL A 134 -0.40 19.88 4.23
N PRO A 135 0.30 20.48 3.27
CA PRO A 135 -0.22 20.66 1.92
C PRO A 135 -0.21 19.33 1.15
N ASP A 136 -1.04 19.25 0.11
CA ASP A 136 -1.10 18.13 -0.85
C ASP A 136 -1.32 16.75 -0.22
N LEU A 137 -1.95 16.72 0.96
CA LEU A 137 -2.30 15.52 1.70
C LEU A 137 -3.75 15.13 1.39
N PHE A 138 -3.98 13.90 0.93
CA PHE A 138 -5.34 13.36 0.86
C PHE A 138 -5.88 13.21 2.28
N GLN A 139 -7.13 13.64 2.48
CA GLN A 139 -7.79 13.66 3.79
C GLN A 139 -8.91 12.60 3.81
N THR A 140 -8.55 11.35 4.09
CA THR A 140 -9.51 10.24 4.13
C THR A 140 -9.62 9.60 5.51
N ARG A 141 -9.29 10.37 6.53
CA ARG A 141 -9.18 9.93 7.93
C ARG A 141 -10.39 9.10 8.40
N ILE A 142 -10.14 7.86 8.79
CA ILE A 142 -11.13 6.93 9.35
C ILE A 142 -11.30 7.18 10.85
N ALA A 143 -10.19 7.39 11.57
CA ALA A 143 -10.16 7.68 13.00
C ALA A 143 -8.82 8.35 13.35
N ASN A 144 -8.69 8.85 14.57
CA ASN A 144 -7.43 9.41 15.08
C ASN A 144 -6.51 8.28 15.57
N GLY A 145 -5.98 7.50 14.64
CA GLY A 145 -5.22 6.29 14.91
C GLY A 145 -6.10 5.08 15.28
N THR A 146 -5.46 3.93 15.43
CA THR A 146 -6.11 2.72 15.95
C THR A 146 -6.04 2.69 17.47
N LYS A 147 -6.88 1.87 18.10
CA LYS A 147 -6.71 1.48 19.51
C LYS A 147 -5.51 0.55 19.66
N ASN A 148 -5.09 0.32 20.91
CA ASN A 148 -4.03 -0.63 21.23
C ASN A 148 -4.54 -2.08 21.05
N MET A 149 -4.00 -2.79 20.07
CA MET A 149 -4.39 -4.17 19.78
C MET A 149 -3.99 -5.17 20.88
N ALA A 150 -3.07 -4.82 21.79
CA ALA A 150 -2.71 -5.63 22.94
C ALA A 150 -3.79 -5.61 24.04
N GLU A 151 -4.67 -4.62 24.03
CA GLU A 151 -5.76 -4.46 25.00
C GLU A 151 -7.12 -4.90 24.46
N GLY A 152 -7.27 -5.02 23.14
CA GLY A 152 -8.51 -5.39 22.49
C GLY A 152 -8.53 -5.06 20.99
N PRO A 153 -9.72 -5.09 20.35
CA PRO A 153 -9.82 -4.78 18.94
C PRO A 153 -9.28 -3.39 18.59
N ALA A 154 -8.31 -3.32 17.67
CA ALA A 154 -7.67 -2.09 17.24
C ALA A 154 -8.65 -1.12 16.53
N MET A 155 -9.67 -1.66 15.86
CA MET A 155 -10.70 -0.91 15.14
C MET A 155 -12.01 -1.71 15.08
N THR A 156 -13.10 -1.04 14.76
CA THR A 156 -14.36 -1.71 14.45
C THR A 156 -14.30 -2.36 13.08
N ARG A 157 -15.23 -3.30 12.81
CA ARG A 157 -15.37 -3.90 11.48
C ARG A 157 -15.68 -2.83 10.42
N GLU A 158 -16.55 -1.89 10.74
CA GLU A 158 -16.88 -0.77 9.85
C GLU A 158 -15.66 0.08 9.52
N GLN A 159 -14.80 0.41 10.49
CA GLN A 159 -13.56 1.14 10.25
C GLN A 159 -12.61 0.36 9.34
N ALA A 160 -12.49 -0.96 9.52
CA ALA A 160 -11.68 -1.81 8.66
C ALA A 160 -12.22 -1.86 7.22
N GLU A 161 -13.53 -2.02 7.05
CA GLU A 161 -14.17 -1.99 5.73
C GLU A 161 -14.03 -0.63 5.05
N ASN A 162 -14.19 0.46 5.80
CA ASN A 162 -14.01 1.82 5.29
C ASN A 162 -12.58 2.10 4.86
N SER A 163 -11.57 1.57 5.57
CA SER A 163 -10.17 1.71 5.15
C SER A 163 -9.89 1.04 3.79
N ILE A 164 -10.49 -0.12 3.54
CA ILE A 164 -10.41 -0.78 2.23
C ILE A 164 -11.11 0.05 1.15
N LYS A 165 -12.31 0.55 1.44
CA LYS A 165 -13.09 1.38 0.51
C LYS A 165 -12.37 2.69 0.16
N VAL A 166 -11.66 3.29 1.12
CA VAL A 166 -10.80 4.47 0.86
C VAL A 166 -9.74 4.15 -0.18
N GLY A 167 -9.05 3.01 -0.06
CA GLY A 167 -8.08 2.57 -1.07
C GLY A 167 -8.69 2.48 -2.48
N LEU A 168 -9.93 1.95 -2.59
CA LEU A 168 -10.66 1.90 -3.85
C LEU A 168 -10.97 3.30 -4.39
N LEU A 169 -11.44 4.21 -3.55
CA LEU A 169 -11.75 5.59 -3.96
C LEU A 169 -10.51 6.35 -4.45
N ILE A 170 -9.36 6.14 -3.80
CA ILE A 170 -8.09 6.73 -4.23
C ILE A 170 -7.70 6.14 -5.59
N ALA A 171 -7.76 4.83 -5.75
CA ALA A 171 -7.44 4.16 -7.01
C ALA A 171 -8.34 4.66 -8.15
N ASP A 172 -9.66 4.70 -7.97
CA ASP A 172 -10.60 5.21 -8.96
C ASP A 172 -10.30 6.66 -9.35
N SER A 173 -10.03 7.51 -8.36
CA SER A 173 -9.67 8.92 -8.61
C SER A 173 -8.39 9.04 -9.45
N LEU A 174 -7.41 8.19 -9.22
CA LEU A 174 -6.15 8.19 -9.95
C LEU A 174 -6.30 7.59 -11.35
N VAL A 175 -7.11 6.54 -11.51
CA VAL A 175 -7.46 5.98 -12.82
C VAL A 175 -8.14 7.03 -13.69
N ALA A 176 -9.08 7.79 -13.12
CA ALA A 176 -9.74 8.90 -13.83
C ALA A 176 -8.76 10.01 -14.26
N GLN A 177 -7.63 10.17 -13.56
CA GLN A 177 -6.54 11.06 -13.91
C GLN A 177 -5.54 10.43 -14.90
N GLY A 178 -5.74 9.18 -15.33
CA GLY A 178 -4.93 8.44 -16.29
C GLY A 178 -3.71 7.74 -15.69
N PHE A 179 -3.67 7.53 -14.37
CA PHE A 179 -2.70 6.62 -13.76
C PHE A 179 -3.18 5.18 -13.91
N ASP A 180 -2.25 4.27 -14.14
CA ASP A 180 -2.54 2.86 -14.39
C ASP A 180 -1.57 1.89 -13.73
N TRP A 181 -0.58 2.40 -13.02
CA TRP A 181 0.34 1.59 -12.21
C TRP A 181 0.47 2.15 -10.81
N PHE A 182 0.04 1.38 -9.81
CA PHE A 182 0.00 1.78 -8.40
C PHE A 182 1.02 1.01 -7.58
N LEU A 183 1.81 1.74 -6.79
CA LEU A 183 2.75 1.18 -5.82
C LEU A 183 2.23 1.56 -4.42
N PRO A 184 1.57 0.63 -3.71
CA PRO A 184 1.10 0.90 -2.36
C PRO A 184 2.27 1.00 -1.39
N GLY A 185 2.20 1.96 -0.50
CA GLY A 185 3.11 2.17 0.61
C GLY A 185 2.32 2.53 1.87
N GLU A 186 2.98 2.47 2.99
CA GLU A 186 2.38 2.83 4.27
C GLU A 186 3.40 3.54 5.17
N MET A 187 2.90 4.36 6.07
CA MET A 187 3.68 5.00 7.12
C MET A 187 2.86 5.11 8.41
N GLY A 188 3.43 4.59 9.48
CA GLY A 188 2.88 4.71 10.82
C GLY A 188 3.80 4.04 11.83
N ILE A 189 4.12 4.71 12.91
CA ILE A 189 4.96 4.10 13.94
C ILE A 189 4.23 2.88 14.52
N ALA A 190 4.95 1.75 14.63
CA ALA A 190 4.46 0.43 15.03
C ALA A 190 3.59 -0.31 13.99
N ASN A 191 3.44 0.20 12.75
CA ASN A 191 2.70 -0.43 11.66
C ASN A 191 3.10 -1.90 11.40
N THR A 192 4.40 -2.21 11.50
CA THR A 192 4.89 -3.57 11.27
C THR A 192 4.40 -4.58 12.32
N THR A 193 3.98 -4.13 13.51
CA THR A 193 3.33 -4.98 14.51
C THR A 193 1.92 -5.37 14.06
N ALA A 194 1.13 -4.39 13.60
CA ALA A 194 -0.20 -4.65 13.05
C ALA A 194 -0.13 -5.53 11.78
N SER A 195 0.83 -5.26 10.89
CA SER A 195 1.06 -6.07 9.69
C SER A 195 1.44 -7.52 10.02
N ALA A 196 2.29 -7.74 11.04
CA ALA A 196 2.66 -9.06 11.50
C ALA A 196 1.45 -9.83 12.06
N ALA A 197 0.60 -9.17 12.86
CA ALA A 197 -0.61 -9.77 13.40
C ALA A 197 -1.59 -10.21 12.29
N ILE A 198 -1.80 -9.35 11.27
CA ILE A 198 -2.62 -9.70 10.11
C ILE A 198 -2.00 -10.87 9.34
N ALA A 199 -0.70 -10.85 9.11
CA ALA A 199 0.00 -11.92 8.40
C ALA A 199 -0.06 -13.26 9.16
N ALA A 200 0.09 -13.26 10.49
CA ALA A 200 -0.04 -14.45 11.31
C ALA A 200 -1.39 -15.13 11.11
N VAL A 201 -2.48 -14.36 11.17
CA VAL A 201 -3.84 -14.86 10.98
C VAL A 201 -4.09 -15.29 9.53
N ALA A 202 -3.77 -14.45 8.57
CA ALA A 202 -4.06 -14.71 7.16
C ALA A 202 -3.26 -15.89 6.58
N CYS A 203 -2.03 -16.10 7.05
CA CYS A 203 -1.14 -17.14 6.57
C CYS A 203 -1.11 -18.38 7.49
N HIS A 204 -1.87 -18.37 8.59
CA HIS A 204 -1.85 -19.43 9.62
C HIS A 204 -0.44 -19.70 10.14
N LYS A 205 0.32 -18.65 10.42
CA LYS A 205 1.69 -18.69 10.93
C LYS A 205 1.76 -18.24 12.38
N SER A 206 2.80 -18.71 13.10
CA SER A 206 3.03 -18.19 14.45
C SER A 206 3.53 -16.73 14.40
N PRO A 207 3.30 -15.94 15.47
CA PRO A 207 3.83 -14.59 15.54
C PRO A 207 5.35 -14.53 15.35
N GLU A 208 6.10 -15.51 15.85
CA GLU A 208 7.55 -15.59 15.72
C GLU A 208 8.01 -15.71 14.26
N GLU A 209 7.24 -16.43 13.43
CA GLU A 209 7.58 -16.63 12.02
C GLU A 209 7.41 -15.35 11.16
N VAL A 210 6.46 -14.48 11.54
CA VAL A 210 6.05 -13.33 10.73
C VAL A 210 6.48 -11.98 11.30
N THR A 211 6.93 -11.92 12.57
CA THR A 211 7.29 -10.66 13.21
C THR A 211 8.73 -10.31 12.97
N GLY A 212 8.97 -9.22 12.24
CA GLY A 212 10.28 -8.64 12.03
C GLY A 212 10.61 -7.52 13.04
N ARG A 213 11.87 -7.09 13.03
CA ARG A 213 12.37 -6.00 13.90
C ARG A 213 11.77 -4.63 13.58
N GLY A 214 11.31 -4.43 12.34
CA GLY A 214 10.80 -3.12 11.90
C GLY A 214 11.87 -2.04 11.96
N THR A 215 11.82 -1.17 12.96
CA THR A 215 12.75 -0.05 13.16
C THR A 215 14.08 -0.48 13.82
N ASN A 216 14.54 -1.69 13.56
CA ASN A 216 15.78 -2.28 14.11
C ASN A 216 15.82 -2.31 15.65
N ILE A 217 14.71 -2.71 16.26
CA ILE A 217 14.58 -2.83 17.72
C ILE A 217 15.48 -3.93 18.31
N SER A 218 15.80 -3.82 19.62
CA SER A 218 16.55 -4.82 20.38
C SER A 218 15.84 -6.18 20.47
N ASP A 219 16.58 -7.21 20.84
CA ASP A 219 16.01 -8.56 21.08
C ASP A 219 14.93 -8.55 22.16
N GLU A 220 15.11 -7.75 23.20
CA GLU A 220 14.11 -7.60 24.27
C GLU A 220 12.80 -7.00 23.75
N ARG A 221 12.89 -5.92 22.97
CA ARG A 221 11.71 -5.31 22.33
C ARG A 221 11.07 -6.24 21.30
N LEU A 222 11.88 -7.02 20.57
CA LEU A 222 11.34 -8.00 19.62
C LEU A 222 10.53 -9.09 20.36
N LYS A 223 11.01 -9.61 21.48
CA LYS A 223 10.25 -10.55 22.31
C LYS A 223 8.92 -9.95 22.77
N LYS A 224 8.94 -8.70 23.23
CA LYS A 224 7.71 -7.98 23.62
C LYS A 224 6.75 -7.78 22.45
N LYS A 225 7.28 -7.54 21.26
CA LYS A 225 6.48 -7.35 20.04
C LYS A 225 5.82 -8.64 19.54
N VAL A 226 6.42 -9.79 19.78
CA VAL A 226 5.92 -11.13 19.42
C VAL A 226 4.84 -11.59 20.36
N GLY A 227 4.99 -11.38 21.69
CA GLY A 227 4.04 -11.80 22.74
C GLY A 227 2.85 -10.89 22.85
#